data_95cc551ab49079b0e8a644dff5db7913
#
_entry.id   95cc551ab49079b0e8a644dff5db7913
#
_cell.length_a   1.000
_cell.length_b   1.000
_cell.length_c   1.000
_cell.angle_alpha   90.00
_cell.angle_beta   90.00
_cell.angle_gamma   90.00
#
_symmetry.space_group_name_H-M   'P 1'
#
loop_
_entity.id
_entity.type
_entity.pdbx_description
1 polymer ?
#
loop_
_entity_poly.entity_id
_entity_poly.type
_entity_poly.pdbx_seq_one_letter_code
_entity_poly.pdbx_strand_id
1 'polypeptide(L)'
;MPDEKVLQVAILIWGCVFCAIAALCIFLSSNYDREKRRYLILMESFASMLLLMDAMAHIFSGYPGVLGSVMVRISSFLVFLLSDVVLLCFHIYVCVYLFSKKERRTLKRVKAGYVIAAAGAVFVVISQFTHWYYYIDVDNYYHRAPLYIMSILLPVAGMFIDFTLLLQYKKRVSRKLLFSMLSCIVLPAVAAAVQAFRYGMSLIDFSVGISMIIMFIVTMTELNQEMYQLISREGKIKERLEIATILNKCIAELISGEDEDAAISNLLRIISGYFDGDRSYIVQIDEKRNVCTNTYEYAMNGVTAEKDNLQEVPMEMLDIWMDSFRKNGLYYIPDIEEEQGQPYYETLKMQDITRLLTVPLNSDGKIIGFLGVDNPRLHYEDHTLLSSIQYFLTDSLKAKERKACLQYMSYRDMLTTLYNRNRYIQVLEGMQAKTVIKTGVAYIDINGLKRVNDLYGHEAGDRLIINTARSMLAILPENAYRVGGDEFVLICFDMDEKIFRSKVRDICDSITAKRISVSVGVVWEESSSELETMLRRADDLMYAEKKKYYEKHGTM
;
A
#
# COMPACT_ATOMS: atom_id res chain seq x y z
N MET A 1 -68.10 -1.73 19.64
CA MET A 1 -68.15 -0.90 18.38
C MET A 1 -67.46 0.48 18.48
N PRO A 2 -67.67 1.34 19.54
CA PRO A 2 -66.85 2.57 19.62
C PRO A 2 -65.34 2.29 19.69
N ASP A 3 -64.90 1.28 20.41
CA ASP A 3 -63.51 0.95 20.67
C ASP A 3 -62.78 0.47 19.37
N GLU A 4 -63.45 -0.29 18.52
CA GLU A 4 -62.85 -0.75 17.23
C GLU A 4 -62.61 0.38 16.25
N LYS A 5 -63.53 1.37 16.17
CA LYS A 5 -63.37 2.57 15.36
C LYS A 5 -62.22 3.43 15.83
N VAL A 6 -62.11 3.65 17.15
CA VAL A 6 -61.03 4.42 17.77
C VAL A 6 -59.68 3.75 17.52
N LEU A 7 -59.58 2.43 17.70
CA LEU A 7 -58.35 1.67 17.42
C LEU A 7 -57.92 1.81 15.96
N GLN A 8 -58.86 1.65 15.02
CA GLN A 8 -58.60 1.74 13.58
C GLN A 8 -58.07 3.15 13.20
N VAL A 9 -58.71 4.21 13.67
CA VAL A 9 -58.26 5.60 13.45
C VAL A 9 -56.88 5.82 14.04
N ALA A 10 -56.61 5.34 15.25
CA ALA A 10 -55.31 5.46 15.89
C ALA A 10 -54.20 4.79 15.07
N ILE A 11 -54.43 3.57 14.55
CA ILE A 11 -53.47 2.84 13.71
C ILE A 11 -53.20 3.60 12.41
N LEU A 12 -54.22 4.15 11.74
CA LEU A 12 -54.08 4.93 10.51
C LEU A 12 -53.27 6.22 10.74
N ILE A 13 -53.51 6.91 11.87
CA ILE A 13 -52.73 8.10 12.23
C ILE A 13 -51.28 7.75 12.53
N TRP A 14 -51.02 6.68 13.27
CA TRP A 14 -49.64 6.20 13.49
C TRP A 14 -48.93 5.86 12.19
N GLY A 15 -49.57 5.15 11.27
CA GLY A 15 -49.05 4.85 9.97
C GLY A 15 -48.72 6.11 9.13
N CYS A 16 -49.65 7.12 9.17
CA CYS A 16 -49.46 8.42 8.54
C CYS A 16 -48.20 9.11 9.05
N VAL A 17 -48.05 9.25 10.38
CA VAL A 17 -46.90 9.90 11.01
C VAL A 17 -45.60 9.15 10.64
N PHE A 18 -45.63 7.82 10.65
CA PHE A 18 -44.47 7.04 10.31
C PHE A 18 -44.02 7.23 8.86
N CYS A 19 -44.93 7.21 7.89
CA CYS A 19 -44.63 7.44 6.48
C CYS A 19 -44.12 8.88 6.25
N ALA A 20 -44.67 9.88 7.00
CA ALA A 20 -44.16 11.24 6.93
C ALA A 20 -42.72 11.38 7.44
N ILE A 21 -42.39 10.73 8.56
CA ILE A 21 -41.05 10.69 9.11
C ILE A 21 -40.12 9.95 8.12
N ALA A 22 -40.54 8.81 7.55
CA ALA A 22 -39.78 8.07 6.56
C ALA A 22 -39.45 8.92 5.33
N ALA A 23 -40.44 9.64 4.77
CA ALA A 23 -40.24 10.59 3.68
C ALA A 23 -39.19 11.67 4.01
N LEU A 24 -39.28 12.24 5.23
CA LEU A 24 -38.33 13.26 5.72
C LEU A 24 -36.90 12.68 5.86
N CYS A 25 -36.75 11.50 6.45
CA CYS A 25 -35.45 10.84 6.60
C CYS A 25 -34.81 10.54 5.22
N ILE A 26 -35.61 10.08 4.24
CA ILE A 26 -35.13 9.83 2.87
C ILE A 26 -34.76 11.16 2.20
N PHE A 27 -35.53 12.22 2.42
CA PHE A 27 -35.24 13.56 1.88
C PHE A 27 -33.90 14.12 2.42
N LEU A 28 -33.60 13.94 3.68
CA LEU A 28 -32.36 14.39 4.32
C LEU A 28 -31.14 13.52 3.93
N SER A 29 -31.35 12.29 3.43
CA SER A 29 -30.29 11.42 2.98
C SER A 29 -29.71 11.91 1.65
N SER A 30 -28.47 12.44 1.65
CA SER A 30 -27.81 12.99 0.46
C SER A 30 -27.24 11.94 -0.48
N ASN A 31 -27.00 10.72 0.00
CA ASN A 31 -26.19 9.71 -0.69
C ASN A 31 -26.97 8.71 -1.52
N TYR A 32 -28.27 8.94 -1.71
CA TYR A 32 -29.13 8.08 -2.51
C TYR A 32 -29.24 8.58 -3.96
N ASP A 33 -29.32 7.65 -4.93
CA ASP A 33 -29.56 7.99 -6.33
C ASP A 33 -30.75 8.93 -6.46
N ARG A 34 -30.58 10.07 -7.16
CA ARG A 34 -31.52 11.18 -7.20
C ARG A 34 -32.89 10.75 -7.73
N GLU A 35 -32.93 9.85 -8.73
CA GLU A 35 -34.17 9.39 -9.35
C GLU A 35 -34.92 8.42 -8.43
N LYS A 36 -34.23 7.44 -7.86
CA LYS A 36 -34.79 6.48 -6.89
C LYS A 36 -35.28 7.18 -5.63
N ARG A 37 -34.50 8.12 -5.09
CA ARG A 37 -34.85 8.93 -3.91
C ARG A 37 -36.14 9.69 -4.12
N ARG A 38 -36.28 10.38 -5.26
CA ARG A 38 -37.47 11.17 -5.58
C ARG A 38 -38.76 10.32 -5.56
N TYR A 39 -38.74 9.16 -6.20
CA TYR A 39 -39.96 8.34 -6.25
C TYR A 39 -40.26 7.64 -4.92
N LEU A 40 -39.25 7.30 -4.14
CA LEU A 40 -39.46 6.76 -2.80
C LEU A 40 -40.06 7.82 -1.85
N ILE A 41 -39.57 9.08 -1.89
CA ILE A 41 -40.14 10.20 -1.14
C ILE A 41 -41.60 10.42 -1.54
N LEU A 42 -41.90 10.47 -2.86
CA LEU A 42 -43.27 10.65 -3.33
C LEU A 42 -44.18 9.52 -2.85
N MET A 43 -43.73 8.29 -2.92
CA MET A 43 -44.48 7.11 -2.47
C MET A 43 -44.81 7.18 -0.98
N GLU A 44 -43.83 7.44 -0.12
CA GLU A 44 -44.02 7.60 1.34
C GLU A 44 -44.93 8.80 1.66
N SER A 45 -44.77 9.94 0.96
CA SER A 45 -45.57 11.13 1.18
C SER A 45 -47.04 10.91 0.79
N PHE A 46 -47.29 10.25 -0.37
CA PHE A 46 -48.67 9.95 -0.78
C PHE A 46 -49.28 8.83 0.07
N ALA A 47 -48.52 7.86 0.55
CA ALA A 47 -48.98 6.86 1.52
C ALA A 47 -49.36 7.51 2.87
N SER A 48 -48.56 8.46 3.36
CA SER A 48 -48.89 9.25 4.54
C SER A 48 -50.23 9.98 4.35
N MET A 49 -50.41 10.65 3.20
CA MET A 49 -51.64 11.40 2.90
C MET A 49 -52.85 10.45 2.72
N LEU A 50 -52.67 9.26 2.11
CA LEU A 50 -53.68 8.23 2.03
C LEU A 50 -54.18 7.80 3.41
N LEU A 51 -53.31 7.45 4.30
CA LEU A 51 -53.63 7.02 5.66
C LEU A 51 -54.34 8.11 6.45
N LEU A 52 -53.91 9.38 6.26
CA LEU A 52 -54.58 10.52 6.88
C LEU A 52 -56.03 10.68 6.37
N MET A 53 -56.22 10.59 5.04
CA MET A 53 -57.55 10.73 4.44
C MET A 53 -58.46 9.59 4.85
N ASP A 54 -57.95 8.35 4.95
CA ASP A 54 -58.76 7.23 5.44
C ASP A 54 -59.14 7.40 6.94
N ALA A 55 -58.22 7.86 7.77
CA ALA A 55 -58.54 8.23 9.17
C ALA A 55 -59.64 9.29 9.24
N MET A 56 -59.55 10.32 8.38
CA MET A 56 -60.57 11.38 8.32
C MET A 56 -61.93 10.85 7.85
N ALA A 57 -61.96 9.96 6.84
CA ALA A 57 -63.18 9.31 6.41
C ALA A 57 -63.87 8.56 7.55
N HIS A 58 -63.11 7.85 8.36
CA HIS A 58 -63.64 7.15 9.54
C HIS A 58 -64.09 8.12 10.67
N ILE A 59 -63.36 9.19 10.93
CA ILE A 59 -63.71 10.19 11.99
C ILE A 59 -65.05 10.86 11.67
N PHE A 60 -65.21 11.29 10.40
CA PHE A 60 -66.38 12.07 9.99
C PHE A 60 -67.55 11.19 9.50
N SER A 61 -67.40 9.89 9.40
CA SER A 61 -68.48 8.95 9.08
C SER A 61 -69.58 8.98 10.15
N GLY A 62 -70.82 9.40 9.72
CA GLY A 62 -71.97 9.61 10.62
C GLY A 62 -71.93 10.92 11.41
N TYR A 63 -71.00 11.84 11.10
CA TYR A 63 -70.96 13.16 11.74
C TYR A 63 -72.04 14.05 11.16
N PRO A 64 -72.93 14.68 11.98
CA PRO A 64 -74.07 15.43 11.47
C PRO A 64 -73.67 16.78 10.85
N GLY A 65 -74.48 17.28 9.93
CA GLY A 65 -74.36 18.61 9.33
C GLY A 65 -73.43 18.68 8.12
N VAL A 66 -73.31 19.89 7.58
CA VAL A 66 -72.60 20.16 6.31
C VAL A 66 -71.10 19.77 6.41
N LEU A 67 -70.46 19.98 7.54
CA LEU A 67 -69.05 19.64 7.74
C LEU A 67 -68.81 18.13 7.59
N GLY A 68 -69.67 17.29 8.21
CA GLY A 68 -69.58 15.85 8.10
C GLY A 68 -69.76 15.41 6.64
N SER A 69 -70.77 15.95 5.93
CA SER A 69 -71.02 15.64 4.54
C SER A 69 -69.84 15.98 3.61
N VAL A 70 -69.28 17.16 3.75
CA VAL A 70 -68.12 17.61 2.93
C VAL A 70 -66.87 16.79 3.23
N MET A 71 -66.56 16.57 4.50
CA MET A 71 -65.35 15.87 4.92
C MET A 71 -65.37 14.38 4.50
N VAL A 72 -66.47 13.68 4.68
CA VAL A 72 -66.61 12.26 4.27
C VAL A 72 -66.49 12.12 2.76
N ARG A 73 -67.10 13.03 1.98
CA ARG A 73 -67.01 12.99 0.52
C ARG A 73 -65.60 13.23 -0.02
N ILE A 74 -64.90 14.27 0.51
CA ILE A 74 -63.56 14.62 0.11
C ILE A 74 -62.57 13.52 0.55
N SER A 75 -62.64 13.08 1.78
CA SER A 75 -61.73 12.05 2.28
C SER A 75 -61.92 10.71 1.57
N SER A 76 -63.15 10.24 1.36
CA SER A 76 -63.43 9.01 0.61
C SER A 76 -62.93 9.10 -0.82
N PHE A 77 -63.16 10.23 -1.53
CA PHE A 77 -62.60 10.43 -2.87
C PHE A 77 -61.07 10.38 -2.89
N LEU A 78 -60.41 11.06 -1.96
CA LEU A 78 -58.98 11.10 -1.88
C LEU A 78 -58.36 9.72 -1.50
N VAL A 79 -59.04 8.92 -0.70
CA VAL A 79 -58.58 7.54 -0.39
C VAL A 79 -58.44 6.73 -1.67
N PHE A 80 -59.46 6.69 -2.54
CA PHE A 80 -59.37 5.93 -3.79
C PHE A 80 -58.32 6.54 -4.73
N LEU A 81 -58.28 7.86 -4.89
CA LEU A 81 -57.34 8.53 -5.78
C LEU A 81 -55.88 8.32 -5.34
N LEU A 82 -55.60 8.50 -4.04
CA LEU A 82 -54.26 8.35 -3.49
C LEU A 82 -53.77 6.91 -3.52
N SER A 83 -54.67 5.93 -3.37
CA SER A 83 -54.31 4.51 -3.54
C SER A 83 -53.76 4.24 -4.95
N ASP A 84 -54.39 4.78 -6.00
CA ASP A 84 -53.89 4.68 -7.37
C ASP A 84 -52.55 5.43 -7.57
N VAL A 85 -52.41 6.61 -6.94
CA VAL A 85 -51.17 7.39 -7.01
C VAL A 85 -50.00 6.68 -6.29
N VAL A 86 -50.24 6.07 -5.13
CA VAL A 86 -49.21 5.28 -4.43
C VAL A 86 -48.77 4.10 -5.28
N LEU A 87 -49.73 3.38 -5.92
CA LEU A 87 -49.43 2.29 -6.82
C LEU A 87 -48.62 2.75 -8.04
N LEU A 88 -48.96 3.90 -8.62
CA LEU A 88 -48.20 4.50 -9.71
C LEU A 88 -46.78 4.85 -9.30
N CYS A 89 -46.60 5.46 -8.15
CA CYS A 89 -45.27 5.78 -7.61
C CYS A 89 -44.45 4.52 -7.36
N PHE A 90 -45.08 3.45 -6.85
CA PHE A 90 -44.44 2.15 -6.67
C PHE A 90 -44.02 1.54 -8.00
N HIS A 91 -44.93 1.51 -9.00
CA HIS A 91 -44.61 1.04 -10.36
C HIS A 91 -43.40 1.78 -10.94
N ILE A 92 -43.40 3.13 -10.84
CA ILE A 92 -42.28 3.92 -11.35
C ILE A 92 -41.00 3.58 -10.58
N TYR A 93 -41.07 3.44 -9.26
CA TYR A 93 -39.91 3.09 -8.44
C TYR A 93 -39.30 1.74 -8.81
N VAL A 94 -40.15 0.71 -8.98
CA VAL A 94 -39.72 -0.62 -9.46
C VAL A 94 -39.06 -0.50 -10.85
N CYS A 95 -39.67 0.26 -11.75
CA CYS A 95 -39.14 0.45 -13.11
C CYS A 95 -37.82 1.22 -13.13
N VAL A 96 -37.66 2.23 -12.26
CA VAL A 96 -36.40 2.98 -12.10
C VAL A 96 -35.29 2.09 -11.55
N TYR A 97 -35.65 1.16 -10.66
CA TYR A 97 -34.69 0.23 -10.07
C TYR A 97 -34.24 -0.85 -11.05
N LEU A 98 -35.17 -1.41 -11.78
CA LEU A 98 -34.90 -2.56 -12.69
C LEU A 98 -34.32 -2.17 -14.05
N PHE A 99 -34.64 -0.97 -14.57
CA PHE A 99 -34.40 -0.64 -15.95
C PHE A 99 -33.77 0.73 -16.17
N SER A 100 -32.88 0.80 -17.16
CA SER A 100 -32.34 2.09 -17.65
C SER A 100 -33.45 2.91 -18.32
N LYS A 101 -33.21 4.23 -18.48
CA LYS A 101 -34.17 5.14 -19.15
C LYS A 101 -34.56 4.68 -20.55
N LYS A 102 -33.62 4.06 -21.29
CA LYS A 102 -33.87 3.53 -22.63
C LYS A 102 -34.78 2.29 -22.61
N GLU A 103 -34.52 1.33 -21.72
CA GLU A 103 -35.31 0.12 -21.55
C GLU A 103 -36.76 0.44 -21.13
N ARG A 104 -36.96 1.39 -20.19
CA ARG A 104 -38.29 1.83 -19.71
C ARG A 104 -39.18 2.34 -20.85
N ARG A 105 -38.62 3.03 -21.85
CA ARG A 105 -39.38 3.52 -23.02
C ARG A 105 -39.83 2.43 -23.99
N THR A 106 -39.20 1.29 -24.00
CA THR A 106 -39.44 0.22 -24.99
C THR A 106 -40.29 -0.93 -24.46
N LEU A 107 -40.26 -1.19 -23.14
CA LEU A 107 -40.95 -2.33 -22.54
C LEU A 107 -42.47 -2.14 -22.49
N LYS A 108 -43.21 -3.02 -23.17
CA LYS A 108 -44.69 -2.99 -23.23
C LYS A 108 -45.32 -3.10 -21.83
N ARG A 109 -44.79 -3.96 -20.94
CA ARG A 109 -45.32 -4.14 -19.58
C ARG A 109 -45.19 -2.91 -18.73
N VAL A 110 -44.06 -2.16 -18.84
CA VAL A 110 -43.87 -0.88 -18.15
C VAL A 110 -44.95 0.12 -18.61
N LYS A 111 -45.22 0.22 -19.91
CA LYS A 111 -46.28 1.09 -20.42
C LYS A 111 -47.67 0.64 -19.97
N ALA A 112 -47.91 -0.67 -19.89
CA ALA A 112 -49.18 -1.20 -19.40
C ALA A 112 -49.48 -0.79 -17.95
N GLY A 113 -48.45 -0.80 -17.06
CA GLY A 113 -48.61 -0.32 -15.69
C GLY A 113 -49.05 1.14 -15.62
N TYR A 114 -48.45 2.04 -16.42
CA TYR A 114 -48.89 3.44 -16.51
C TYR A 114 -50.33 3.58 -17.00
N VAL A 115 -50.72 2.80 -18.00
CA VAL A 115 -52.08 2.85 -18.54
C VAL A 115 -53.12 2.37 -17.53
N ILE A 116 -52.82 1.31 -16.78
CA ILE A 116 -53.72 0.78 -15.74
C ILE A 116 -53.89 1.80 -14.61
N ALA A 117 -52.81 2.42 -14.12
CA ALA A 117 -52.89 3.44 -13.07
C ALA A 117 -53.67 4.68 -13.56
N ALA A 118 -53.44 5.14 -14.79
CA ALA A 118 -54.20 6.24 -15.37
C ALA A 118 -55.69 5.89 -15.53
N ALA A 119 -56.02 4.68 -15.96
CA ALA A 119 -57.42 4.21 -16.06
C ALA A 119 -58.08 4.18 -14.67
N GLY A 120 -57.38 3.69 -13.62
CA GLY A 120 -57.88 3.72 -12.24
C GLY A 120 -58.28 5.11 -11.80
N ALA A 121 -57.41 6.07 -11.93
CA ALA A 121 -57.69 7.48 -11.57
C ALA A 121 -58.89 8.07 -12.36
N VAL A 122 -59.01 7.76 -13.63
CA VAL A 122 -60.15 8.20 -14.46
C VAL A 122 -61.46 7.57 -13.95
N PHE A 123 -61.47 6.27 -13.65
CA PHE A 123 -62.66 5.62 -13.09
C PHE A 123 -63.04 6.16 -11.69
N VAL A 124 -62.10 6.50 -10.85
CA VAL A 124 -62.37 7.17 -9.56
C VAL A 124 -63.09 8.51 -9.76
N VAL A 125 -62.65 9.32 -10.73
CA VAL A 125 -63.34 10.59 -11.09
C VAL A 125 -64.73 10.35 -11.64
N ILE A 126 -64.90 9.42 -12.56
CA ILE A 126 -66.23 9.06 -13.13
C ILE A 126 -67.18 8.59 -12.02
N SER A 127 -66.66 7.82 -11.05
CA SER A 127 -67.43 7.30 -9.93
C SER A 127 -68.05 8.39 -9.05
N GLN A 128 -67.48 9.63 -9.03
CA GLN A 128 -68.08 10.76 -8.29
C GLN A 128 -69.44 11.14 -8.86
N PHE A 129 -69.67 10.98 -10.17
CA PHE A 129 -70.89 11.37 -10.85
C PHE A 129 -71.85 10.20 -11.03
N THR A 130 -71.31 8.97 -11.15
CA THR A 130 -72.12 7.76 -11.45
C THR A 130 -72.40 6.90 -10.23
N HIS A 131 -71.76 7.18 -9.08
CA HIS A 131 -71.82 6.35 -7.89
C HIS A 131 -71.47 4.89 -8.11
N TRP A 132 -70.52 4.57 -9.02
CA TRP A 132 -70.12 3.20 -9.36
C TRP A 132 -69.41 2.47 -8.24
N TYR A 133 -68.50 3.16 -7.54
CA TYR A 133 -67.68 2.55 -6.48
C TYR A 133 -68.32 2.63 -5.10
N TYR A 134 -68.90 3.80 -4.77
CA TYR A 134 -69.52 4.07 -3.49
C TYR A 134 -70.52 5.21 -3.59
N TYR A 135 -71.39 5.29 -2.59
CA TYR A 135 -72.21 6.48 -2.32
C TYR A 135 -72.24 6.77 -0.83
N ILE A 136 -72.59 8.02 -0.50
CA ILE A 136 -72.72 8.48 0.86
C ILE A 136 -74.19 8.85 1.07
N ASP A 137 -74.81 8.26 2.11
CA ASP A 137 -76.20 8.50 2.44
C ASP A 137 -76.46 9.87 3.10
N VAL A 138 -77.73 10.13 3.44
CA VAL A 138 -78.14 11.39 4.07
C VAL A 138 -77.63 11.60 5.48
N ASP A 139 -77.27 10.49 6.18
CA ASP A 139 -76.68 10.46 7.51
C ASP A 139 -75.15 10.46 7.51
N ASN A 140 -74.54 10.69 6.33
CA ASN A 140 -73.10 10.77 6.12
C ASN A 140 -72.37 9.42 6.36
N TYR A 141 -73.05 8.29 6.13
CA TYR A 141 -72.39 6.99 6.15
C TYR A 141 -71.99 6.56 4.73
N TYR A 142 -70.78 5.93 4.67
CA TYR A 142 -70.25 5.36 3.44
C TYR A 142 -70.89 3.99 3.13
N HIS A 143 -71.29 3.77 1.88
CA HIS A 143 -71.83 2.50 1.38
C HIS A 143 -71.12 2.08 0.10
N ARG A 144 -70.78 0.78 -0.02
CA ARG A 144 -70.24 0.20 -1.25
C ARG A 144 -71.33 0.12 -2.31
N ALA A 145 -71.01 0.52 -3.53
CA ALA A 145 -71.88 0.39 -4.68
C ALA A 145 -71.63 -0.90 -5.46
N PRO A 146 -72.54 -1.29 -6.43
CA PRO A 146 -72.44 -2.58 -7.14
C PRO A 146 -71.11 -2.81 -7.88
N LEU A 147 -70.47 -1.76 -8.39
CA LEU A 147 -69.22 -1.83 -9.12
C LEU A 147 -68.00 -1.59 -8.25
N TYR A 148 -68.13 -1.60 -6.91
CA TYR A 148 -67.00 -1.46 -5.95
C TYR A 148 -65.86 -2.42 -6.25
N ILE A 149 -66.12 -3.64 -6.74
CA ILE A 149 -65.10 -4.63 -7.10
C ILE A 149 -64.09 -4.11 -8.15
N MET A 150 -64.51 -3.18 -9.00
CA MET A 150 -63.64 -2.59 -10.03
C MET A 150 -62.55 -1.70 -9.40
N SER A 151 -62.83 -1.05 -8.24
CA SER A 151 -61.85 -0.28 -7.52
C SER A 151 -60.73 -1.15 -6.93
N ILE A 152 -60.92 -2.46 -6.85
CA ILE A 152 -59.91 -3.44 -6.38
C ILE A 152 -59.23 -4.11 -7.59
N LEU A 153 -59.94 -4.46 -8.63
CA LEU A 153 -59.41 -5.21 -9.78
C LEU A 153 -58.33 -4.47 -10.56
N LEU A 154 -58.46 -3.17 -10.77
CA LEU A 154 -57.48 -2.38 -11.52
C LEU A 154 -56.15 -2.25 -10.73
N PRO A 155 -56.10 -1.85 -9.44
CA PRO A 155 -54.91 -1.90 -8.64
C PRO A 155 -54.24 -3.28 -8.60
N VAL A 156 -55.01 -4.35 -8.41
CA VAL A 156 -54.49 -5.73 -8.37
C VAL A 156 -53.85 -6.13 -9.72
N ALA A 157 -54.43 -5.71 -10.86
CA ALA A 157 -53.81 -5.93 -12.16
C ALA A 157 -52.48 -5.18 -12.32
N GLY A 158 -52.36 -3.96 -11.81
CA GLY A 158 -51.10 -3.21 -11.75
C GLY A 158 -50.08 -3.91 -10.88
N MET A 159 -50.46 -4.35 -9.68
CA MET A 159 -49.59 -5.10 -8.77
C MET A 159 -49.11 -6.40 -9.39
N PHE A 160 -49.94 -7.09 -10.17
CA PHE A 160 -49.57 -8.33 -10.87
C PHE A 160 -48.50 -8.08 -11.93
N ILE A 161 -48.58 -6.95 -12.65
CA ILE A 161 -47.51 -6.56 -13.58
C ILE A 161 -46.19 -6.37 -12.84
N ASP A 162 -46.17 -5.63 -11.73
CA ASP A 162 -44.97 -5.37 -10.93
C ASP A 162 -44.42 -6.65 -10.33
N PHE A 163 -45.27 -7.54 -9.83
CA PHE A 163 -44.88 -8.85 -9.33
C PHE A 163 -44.14 -9.66 -10.40
N THR A 164 -44.70 -9.72 -11.63
CA THR A 164 -44.08 -10.47 -12.74
C THR A 164 -42.75 -9.83 -13.18
N LEU A 165 -42.63 -8.50 -13.15
CA LEU A 165 -41.38 -7.79 -13.44
C LEU A 165 -40.32 -8.09 -12.39
N LEU A 166 -40.65 -8.01 -11.10
CA LEU A 166 -39.72 -8.30 -10.00
C LEU A 166 -39.22 -9.75 -10.04
N LEU A 167 -40.10 -10.72 -10.30
CA LEU A 167 -39.69 -12.13 -10.40
C LEU A 167 -38.79 -12.40 -11.62
N GLN A 168 -39.11 -11.82 -12.77
CA GLN A 168 -38.35 -11.99 -14.01
C GLN A 168 -36.94 -11.38 -13.87
N TYR A 169 -36.82 -10.22 -13.23
CA TYR A 169 -35.56 -9.48 -13.13
C TYR A 169 -34.95 -9.51 -11.72
N LYS A 170 -35.30 -10.49 -10.88
CA LYS A 170 -34.86 -10.65 -9.50
C LYS A 170 -33.34 -10.60 -9.32
N LYS A 171 -32.53 -10.95 -10.33
CA LYS A 171 -31.08 -10.89 -10.30
C LYS A 171 -30.52 -9.47 -10.32
N ARG A 172 -31.32 -8.46 -10.68
CA ARG A 172 -30.93 -7.03 -10.71
C ARG A 172 -31.14 -6.32 -9.38
N VAL A 173 -31.74 -7.01 -8.39
CA VAL A 173 -32.11 -6.44 -7.09
C VAL A 173 -31.50 -7.29 -5.97
N SER A 174 -31.12 -6.68 -4.87
CA SER A 174 -30.67 -7.42 -3.69
C SER A 174 -31.82 -8.28 -3.12
N ARG A 175 -31.50 -9.36 -2.44
CA ARG A 175 -32.53 -10.24 -1.84
C ARG A 175 -33.40 -9.50 -0.82
N LYS A 176 -32.80 -8.59 -0.03
CA LYS A 176 -33.51 -7.81 0.99
C LYS A 176 -34.49 -6.83 0.36
N LEU A 177 -34.03 -6.07 -0.63
CA LEU A 177 -34.86 -5.10 -1.35
C LEU A 177 -35.97 -5.79 -2.18
N LEU A 178 -35.67 -6.92 -2.80
CA LEU A 178 -36.67 -7.74 -3.48
C LEU A 178 -37.79 -8.16 -2.53
N PHE A 179 -37.43 -8.60 -1.31
CA PHE A 179 -38.40 -8.96 -0.29
C PHE A 179 -39.29 -7.75 0.10
N SER A 180 -38.69 -6.57 0.31
CA SER A 180 -39.47 -5.36 0.66
C SER A 180 -40.38 -4.89 -0.48
N MET A 181 -39.92 -4.95 -1.74
CA MET A 181 -40.76 -4.65 -2.91
C MET A 181 -41.90 -5.66 -3.06
N LEU A 182 -41.66 -6.94 -2.84
CA LEU A 182 -42.70 -7.97 -2.85
C LEU A 182 -43.72 -7.80 -1.71
N SER A 183 -43.29 -7.33 -0.54
CA SER A 183 -44.23 -7.04 0.57
C SER A 183 -45.20 -5.94 0.20
N CYS A 184 -44.80 -4.93 -0.57
CA CYS A 184 -45.67 -3.86 -1.07
C CYS A 184 -46.76 -4.37 -2.08
N ILE A 185 -46.58 -5.57 -2.63
CA ILE A 185 -47.57 -6.21 -3.51
C ILE A 185 -48.40 -7.22 -2.74
N VAL A 186 -47.74 -8.12 -2.02
CA VAL A 186 -48.41 -9.27 -1.39
C VAL A 186 -49.29 -8.86 -0.20
N LEU A 187 -48.83 -7.96 0.67
CA LEU A 187 -49.61 -7.53 1.83
C LEU A 187 -50.91 -6.82 1.45
N PRO A 188 -50.90 -5.80 0.54
CA PRO A 188 -52.15 -5.18 0.09
C PRO A 188 -53.07 -6.14 -0.70
N ALA A 189 -52.51 -7.05 -1.48
CA ALA A 189 -53.32 -8.04 -2.22
C ALA A 189 -54.03 -9.02 -1.27
N VAL A 190 -53.37 -9.51 -0.24
CA VAL A 190 -53.96 -10.36 0.81
C VAL A 190 -55.01 -9.56 1.60
N ALA A 191 -54.69 -8.33 1.98
CA ALA A 191 -55.64 -7.45 2.68
C ALA A 191 -56.89 -7.18 1.85
N ALA A 192 -56.73 -6.94 0.53
CA ALA A 192 -57.87 -6.75 -0.39
C ALA A 192 -58.79 -7.99 -0.45
N ALA A 193 -58.19 -9.19 -0.51
CA ALA A 193 -58.96 -10.42 -0.49
C ALA A 193 -59.76 -10.59 0.82
N VAL A 194 -59.16 -10.30 1.97
CA VAL A 194 -59.85 -10.37 3.26
C VAL A 194 -60.92 -9.28 3.38
N GLN A 195 -60.62 -8.04 2.94
CA GLN A 195 -61.53 -6.90 3.02
C GLN A 195 -62.75 -7.06 2.12
N ALA A 196 -62.65 -7.88 1.03
CA ALA A 196 -63.78 -8.20 0.20
C ALA A 196 -64.91 -8.94 0.98
N PHE A 197 -64.53 -9.75 1.97
CA PHE A 197 -65.47 -10.51 2.80
C PHE A 197 -65.83 -9.83 4.13
N ARG A 198 -65.02 -8.87 4.59
CA ARG A 198 -65.29 -8.12 5.84
C ARG A 198 -65.60 -6.66 5.54
N TYR A 199 -66.79 -6.23 5.95
CA TYR A 199 -67.25 -4.82 5.78
C TYR A 199 -66.78 -3.97 6.99
N GLY A 200 -66.32 -2.75 6.70
CA GLY A 200 -66.08 -1.74 7.74
C GLY A 200 -64.64 -1.62 8.26
N MET A 201 -63.68 -2.41 7.71
CA MET A 201 -62.26 -2.31 8.09
C MET A 201 -61.38 -1.86 6.91
N SER A 202 -60.46 -0.91 7.13
CA SER A 202 -59.49 -0.42 6.12
C SER A 202 -58.21 -1.28 6.10
N LEU A 203 -58.33 -2.57 5.87
CA LEU A 203 -57.20 -3.52 5.90
C LEU A 203 -56.16 -3.23 4.81
N ILE A 204 -56.63 -2.77 3.62
CA ILE A 204 -55.74 -2.46 2.48
C ILE A 204 -54.82 -1.33 2.86
N ASP A 205 -55.34 -0.20 3.34
CA ASP A 205 -54.57 1.01 3.66
C ASP A 205 -53.61 0.76 4.81
N PHE A 206 -54.04 -0.02 5.81
CA PHE A 206 -53.17 -0.47 6.89
C PHE A 206 -52.00 -1.32 6.36
N SER A 207 -52.27 -2.26 5.44
CA SER A 207 -51.21 -3.09 4.85
C SER A 207 -50.23 -2.30 3.96
N VAL A 208 -50.69 -1.24 3.30
CA VAL A 208 -49.85 -0.28 2.59
C VAL A 208 -48.89 0.42 3.58
N GLY A 209 -49.42 0.90 4.73
CA GLY A 209 -48.57 1.51 5.77
C GLY A 209 -47.46 0.57 6.28
N ILE A 210 -47.79 -0.71 6.58
CA ILE A 210 -46.79 -1.70 7.00
C ILE A 210 -45.75 -1.94 5.89
N SER A 211 -46.19 -2.03 4.63
CA SER A 211 -45.30 -2.24 3.49
C SER A 211 -44.32 -1.09 3.30
N MET A 212 -44.79 0.14 3.51
CA MET A 212 -43.94 1.35 3.45
C MET A 212 -42.89 1.33 4.57
N ILE A 213 -43.26 0.94 5.78
CA ILE A 213 -42.32 0.79 6.90
C ILE A 213 -41.22 -0.23 6.56
N ILE A 214 -41.61 -1.40 6.05
CA ILE A 214 -40.66 -2.45 5.62
C ILE A 214 -39.73 -1.90 4.53
N MET A 215 -40.28 -1.22 3.53
CA MET A 215 -39.51 -0.63 2.44
C MET A 215 -38.50 0.39 2.94
N PHE A 216 -38.91 1.29 3.84
CA PHE A 216 -38.04 2.29 4.47
C PHE A 216 -36.88 1.65 5.24
N ILE A 217 -37.19 0.69 6.14
CA ILE A 217 -36.18 0.02 6.96
C ILE A 217 -35.15 -0.69 6.09
N VAL A 218 -35.60 -1.47 5.09
CA VAL A 218 -34.70 -2.21 4.20
C VAL A 218 -33.84 -1.25 3.38
N THR A 219 -34.44 -0.20 2.81
CA THR A 219 -33.70 0.78 2.01
C THR A 219 -32.63 1.49 2.84
N MET A 220 -32.95 1.92 4.07
CA MET A 220 -31.99 2.57 4.98
C MET A 220 -30.88 1.62 5.40
N THR A 221 -31.19 0.35 5.64
CA THR A 221 -30.19 -0.67 6.00
C THR A 221 -29.19 -0.90 4.86
N GLU A 222 -29.68 -0.98 3.62
CA GLU A 222 -28.81 -1.15 2.44
C GLU A 222 -27.91 0.08 2.21
N LEU A 223 -28.48 1.27 2.30
CA LEU A 223 -27.73 2.52 2.20
C LEU A 223 -26.60 2.61 3.23
N ASN A 224 -26.90 2.29 4.48
CA ASN A 224 -25.88 2.27 5.53
C ASN A 224 -24.78 1.24 5.24
N GLN A 225 -25.12 0.04 4.77
CA GLN A 225 -24.12 -0.96 4.41
C GLN A 225 -23.21 -0.51 3.25
N GLU A 226 -23.78 0.09 2.21
CA GLU A 226 -22.99 0.66 1.10
C GLU A 226 -22.05 1.77 1.57
N MET A 227 -22.54 2.66 2.45
CA MET A 227 -21.75 3.73 3.04
C MET A 227 -20.56 3.20 3.83
N TYR A 228 -20.77 2.22 4.71
CA TYR A 228 -19.70 1.60 5.48
C TYR A 228 -18.64 0.95 4.57
N GLN A 229 -19.06 0.30 3.48
CA GLN A 229 -18.12 -0.29 2.53
C GLN A 229 -17.31 0.77 1.79
N LEU A 230 -17.92 1.90 1.41
CA LEU A 230 -17.23 3.01 0.75
C LEU A 230 -16.19 3.65 1.68
N ILE A 231 -16.56 3.96 2.92
CA ILE A 231 -15.64 4.53 3.93
C ILE A 231 -14.46 3.59 4.18
N SER A 232 -14.73 2.29 4.34
CA SER A 232 -13.66 1.28 4.53
C SER A 232 -12.73 1.18 3.32
N ARG A 233 -13.27 1.26 2.10
CA ARG A 233 -12.45 1.25 0.86
C ARG A 233 -11.61 2.52 0.75
N GLU A 234 -12.20 3.67 1.05
CA GLU A 234 -11.49 4.96 1.02
C GLU A 234 -10.32 4.96 2.02
N GLY A 235 -10.54 4.47 3.26
CA GLY A 235 -9.49 4.31 4.27
C GLY A 235 -8.32 3.45 3.76
N LYS A 236 -8.61 2.28 3.20
CA LYS A 236 -7.58 1.39 2.63
C LYS A 236 -6.84 1.99 1.44
N ILE A 237 -7.51 2.79 0.60
CA ILE A 237 -6.87 3.49 -0.53
C ILE A 237 -5.92 4.57 0.00
N LYS A 238 -6.34 5.33 1.01
CA LYS A 238 -5.52 6.37 1.63
C LYS A 238 -4.24 5.80 2.24
N GLU A 239 -4.36 4.72 3.01
CA GLU A 239 -3.23 4.00 3.60
C GLU A 239 -2.24 3.50 2.54
N ARG A 240 -2.74 2.85 1.47
CA ARG A 240 -1.88 2.39 0.37
C ARG A 240 -1.20 3.54 -0.37
N LEU A 241 -1.88 4.68 -0.53
CA LEU A 241 -1.29 5.86 -1.16
C LEU A 241 -0.18 6.46 -0.29
N GLU A 242 -0.34 6.46 1.02
CA GLU A 242 0.68 6.91 1.97
C GLU A 242 1.93 6.04 1.87
N ILE A 243 1.78 4.71 1.96
CA ILE A 243 2.89 3.75 1.80
C ILE A 243 3.60 3.95 0.45
N ALA A 244 2.84 4.07 -0.65
CA ALA A 244 3.42 4.29 -1.98
C ALA A 244 4.18 5.62 -2.07
N THR A 245 3.70 6.67 -1.41
CA THR A 245 4.36 7.98 -1.39
C THR A 245 5.68 7.91 -0.64
N ILE A 246 5.72 7.26 0.52
CA ILE A 246 6.94 7.07 1.32
C ILE A 246 7.91 6.15 0.57
N LEU A 247 7.44 5.06 0.00
CA LEU A 247 8.26 4.14 -0.81
C LEU A 247 8.93 4.87 -1.98
N ASN A 248 8.19 5.71 -2.71
CA ASN A 248 8.75 6.50 -3.81
C ASN A 248 9.83 7.49 -3.32
N LYS A 249 9.65 8.11 -2.14
CA LYS A 249 10.69 8.95 -1.55
C LYS A 249 11.95 8.14 -1.23
N CYS A 250 11.81 6.97 -0.62
CA CYS A 250 12.93 6.08 -0.33
C CYS A 250 13.68 5.64 -1.60
N ILE A 251 12.95 5.26 -2.64
CA ILE A 251 13.52 4.85 -3.93
C ILE A 251 14.25 6.05 -4.59
N ALA A 252 13.66 7.24 -4.55
CA ALA A 252 14.29 8.44 -5.10
C ALA A 252 15.63 8.75 -4.43
N GLU A 253 15.74 8.62 -3.10
CA GLU A 253 17.01 8.78 -2.38
C GLU A 253 18.06 7.77 -2.86
N LEU A 254 17.69 6.49 -3.01
CA LEU A 254 18.62 5.45 -3.46
C LEU A 254 19.09 5.62 -4.91
N ILE A 255 18.27 6.19 -5.80
CA ILE A 255 18.60 6.35 -7.22
C ILE A 255 19.36 7.66 -7.49
N SER A 256 18.98 8.76 -6.84
CA SER A 256 19.51 10.10 -7.11
C SER A 256 20.76 10.46 -6.31
N GLY A 257 21.12 9.69 -5.29
CA GLY A 257 22.26 9.95 -4.42
C GLY A 257 23.58 9.76 -5.15
N GLU A 258 24.38 10.81 -5.30
CA GLU A 258 25.79 10.72 -5.74
C GLU A 258 26.66 9.98 -4.71
N ASP A 259 26.31 10.11 -3.44
CA ASP A 259 26.90 9.40 -2.29
C ASP A 259 25.93 8.32 -1.80
N GLU A 260 26.31 7.06 -2.01
CA GLU A 260 25.50 5.88 -1.65
C GLU A 260 25.30 5.77 -0.12
N ASP A 261 26.27 6.19 0.69
CA ASP A 261 26.16 6.14 2.15
C ASP A 261 25.19 7.20 2.68
N ALA A 262 25.23 8.41 2.12
CA ALA A 262 24.28 9.46 2.42
C ALA A 262 22.85 9.07 2.01
N ALA A 263 22.69 8.43 0.85
CA ALA A 263 21.39 7.95 0.37
C ALA A 263 20.75 6.91 1.30
N ILE A 264 21.53 5.92 1.76
CA ILE A 264 21.08 4.92 2.74
C ILE A 264 20.72 5.58 4.08
N SER A 265 21.54 6.52 4.56
CA SER A 265 21.25 7.25 5.80
C SER A 265 19.95 8.06 5.72
N ASN A 266 19.71 8.73 4.59
CA ASN A 266 18.46 9.45 4.34
C ASN A 266 17.25 8.51 4.28
N LEU A 267 17.39 7.35 3.64
CA LEU A 267 16.36 6.32 3.60
C LEU A 267 16.00 5.87 5.02
N LEU A 268 16.99 5.55 5.86
CA LEU A 268 16.75 5.15 7.25
C LEU A 268 16.02 6.26 8.03
N ARG A 269 16.39 7.52 7.84
CA ARG A 269 15.70 8.67 8.45
C ARG A 269 14.22 8.75 8.03
N ILE A 270 13.91 8.49 6.74
CA ILE A 270 12.53 8.46 6.26
C ILE A 270 11.76 7.31 6.89
N ILE A 271 12.35 6.12 6.98
CA ILE A 271 11.75 4.94 7.62
C ILE A 271 11.46 5.21 9.10
N SER A 272 12.46 5.70 9.87
CA SER A 272 12.27 6.04 11.27
C SER A 272 11.14 7.05 11.47
N GLY A 273 11.05 8.07 10.59
CA GLY A 273 9.97 9.06 10.63
C GLY A 273 8.58 8.49 10.31
N TYR A 274 8.46 7.52 9.41
CA TYR A 274 7.18 6.86 9.09
C TYR A 274 6.66 6.01 10.25
N PHE A 275 7.54 5.28 10.91
CA PHE A 275 7.20 4.43 12.04
C PHE A 275 7.18 5.18 13.38
N ASP A 276 7.62 6.44 13.42
CA ASP A 276 7.93 7.17 14.65
C ASP A 276 8.77 6.31 15.60
N GLY A 277 9.81 5.67 15.00
CA GLY A 277 10.71 4.75 15.69
C GLY A 277 11.95 5.44 16.24
N ASP A 278 12.52 4.91 17.30
CA ASP A 278 13.71 5.47 17.93
C ASP A 278 14.96 5.34 17.06
N ARG A 279 15.15 4.17 16.45
CA ARG A 279 16.24 3.86 15.52
C ARG A 279 15.71 3.10 14.31
N SER A 280 16.38 3.26 13.19
CA SER A 280 16.27 2.38 12.03
C SER A 280 17.67 2.02 11.56
N TYR A 281 17.88 0.76 11.15
CA TYR A 281 19.23 0.27 10.92
C TYR A 281 19.26 -0.88 9.92
N ILE A 282 20.46 -1.10 9.38
CA ILE A 282 20.77 -2.23 8.49
C ILE A 282 21.90 -3.03 9.12
N VAL A 283 21.62 -4.30 9.33
CA VAL A 283 22.62 -5.30 9.75
C VAL A 283 22.96 -6.19 8.57
N GLN A 284 24.25 -6.35 8.27
CA GLN A 284 24.76 -7.25 7.23
C GLN A 284 25.37 -8.49 7.85
N ILE A 285 25.25 -9.63 7.16
CA ILE A 285 25.73 -10.95 7.62
C ILE A 285 26.98 -11.33 6.83
N ASP A 286 28.05 -11.68 7.54
CA ASP A 286 29.22 -12.35 6.99
C ASP A 286 29.11 -13.85 7.25
N GLU A 287 28.63 -14.61 6.24
CA GLU A 287 28.48 -16.07 6.32
C GLU A 287 29.82 -16.79 6.59
N LYS A 288 30.95 -16.24 6.11
CA LYS A 288 32.27 -16.89 6.26
C LYS A 288 32.78 -16.82 7.69
N ARG A 289 32.50 -15.72 8.37
CA ARG A 289 32.92 -15.49 9.76
C ARG A 289 31.82 -15.86 10.76
N ASN A 290 30.62 -16.18 10.29
CA ASN A 290 29.41 -16.47 11.08
C ASN A 290 29.07 -15.35 12.07
N VAL A 291 29.13 -14.10 11.59
CA VAL A 291 28.84 -12.89 12.38
C VAL A 291 27.94 -11.94 11.60
N CYS A 292 27.25 -11.06 12.31
CA CYS A 292 26.54 -9.94 11.70
C CYS A 292 27.05 -8.61 12.28
N THR A 293 26.89 -7.54 11.51
CA THR A 293 27.40 -6.21 11.82
C THR A 293 26.39 -5.15 11.48
N ASN A 294 26.10 -4.24 12.40
CA ASN A 294 25.31 -3.05 12.12
C ASN A 294 26.11 -2.08 11.24
N THR A 295 25.79 -2.05 9.95
CA THR A 295 26.55 -1.27 8.96
C THR A 295 26.02 0.15 8.79
N TYR A 296 24.71 0.33 8.92
CA TYR A 296 24.04 1.63 8.81
C TYR A 296 23.01 1.80 9.91
N GLU A 297 22.97 2.97 10.50
CA GLU A 297 22.00 3.32 11.53
C GLU A 297 21.61 4.80 11.46
N TYR A 298 20.35 5.06 11.66
CA TYR A 298 19.82 6.38 11.98
C TYR A 298 19.14 6.32 13.35
N ALA A 299 19.57 7.17 14.29
CA ALA A 299 18.96 7.34 15.60
C ALA A 299 18.28 8.72 15.67
N MET A 300 17.08 8.77 16.27
CA MET A 300 16.39 10.03 16.50
C MET A 300 17.12 10.91 17.50
N ASN A 301 16.85 12.22 17.47
CA ASN A 301 17.45 13.15 18.42
C ASN A 301 17.14 12.74 19.87
N GLY A 302 18.19 12.57 20.67
CA GLY A 302 18.08 12.16 22.07
C GLY A 302 18.12 10.64 22.30
N VAL A 303 18.22 9.85 21.24
CA VAL A 303 18.42 8.39 21.30
C VAL A 303 19.89 8.07 21.06
N THR A 304 20.45 7.18 21.87
CA THR A 304 21.83 6.71 21.71
C THR A 304 21.95 5.81 20.48
N ALA A 305 22.95 6.08 19.63
CA ALA A 305 23.28 5.19 18.53
C ALA A 305 24.02 3.94 19.02
N GLU A 306 23.66 2.78 18.49
CA GLU A 306 24.22 1.49 18.90
C GLU A 306 25.08 0.82 17.81
N LYS A 307 25.28 1.49 16.68
CA LYS A 307 26.04 0.97 15.54
C LYS A 307 27.42 0.44 15.96
N ASP A 308 28.18 1.21 16.76
CA ASP A 308 29.53 0.84 17.13
C ASP A 308 29.58 -0.30 18.17
N ASN A 309 28.50 -0.51 18.92
CA ASN A 309 28.33 -1.59 19.88
C ASN A 309 27.89 -2.92 19.26
N LEU A 310 27.30 -2.89 18.06
CA LEU A 310 26.77 -4.05 17.36
C LEU A 310 27.67 -4.46 16.18
N GLN A 311 28.96 -4.66 16.48
CA GLN A 311 29.96 -5.10 15.51
C GLN A 311 30.32 -6.57 15.76
N GLU A 312 30.38 -7.37 14.68
CA GLU A 312 30.79 -8.80 14.71
C GLU A 312 29.98 -9.64 15.72
N VAL A 313 28.66 -9.40 15.80
CA VAL A 313 27.77 -10.15 16.69
C VAL A 313 27.61 -11.58 16.17
N PRO A 314 27.80 -12.63 17.02
CA PRO A 314 27.64 -14.02 16.61
C PRO A 314 26.23 -14.34 16.11
N MET A 315 26.12 -15.05 14.97
CA MET A 315 24.82 -15.39 14.37
C MET A 315 23.96 -16.31 15.25
N GLU A 316 24.57 -17.08 16.15
CA GLU A 316 23.89 -17.94 17.12
C GLU A 316 22.87 -17.17 17.99
N MET A 317 23.11 -15.88 18.22
CA MET A 317 22.19 -15.02 18.96
C MET A 317 20.90 -14.75 18.18
N LEU A 318 20.90 -14.92 16.86
CA LEU A 318 19.80 -14.55 15.96
C LEU A 318 19.13 -15.75 15.28
N ASP A 319 19.37 -16.99 15.74
CA ASP A 319 18.82 -18.20 15.12
C ASP A 319 17.30 -18.15 15.00
N ILE A 320 16.59 -17.68 16.03
CA ILE A 320 15.14 -17.53 16.05
C ILE A 320 14.66 -16.50 15.02
N TRP A 321 15.40 -15.40 14.87
CA TRP A 321 15.12 -14.38 13.87
C TRP A 321 15.26 -14.94 12.46
N MET A 322 16.36 -15.69 12.21
CA MET A 322 16.61 -16.32 10.93
C MET A 322 15.53 -17.33 10.55
N ASP A 323 15.02 -18.09 11.52
CA ASP A 323 13.92 -19.02 11.31
C ASP A 323 12.61 -18.30 11.02
N SER A 324 12.32 -17.20 11.71
CA SER A 324 11.15 -16.37 11.43
C SER A 324 11.26 -15.70 10.06
N PHE A 325 12.42 -15.18 9.69
CA PHE A 325 12.66 -14.62 8.36
C PHE A 325 12.38 -15.62 7.24
N ARG A 326 12.78 -16.88 7.40
CA ARG A 326 12.52 -17.97 6.42
C ARG A 326 11.04 -18.35 6.35
N LYS A 327 10.33 -18.35 7.48
CA LYS A 327 8.93 -18.80 7.57
C LYS A 327 7.93 -17.69 7.28
N ASN A 328 8.16 -16.50 7.82
CA ASN A 328 7.20 -15.41 7.89
C ASN A 328 7.61 -14.19 7.05
N GLY A 329 8.88 -14.10 6.61
CA GLY A 329 9.43 -12.94 5.90
C GLY A 329 9.65 -11.72 6.78
N LEU A 330 9.53 -11.85 8.10
CA LEU A 330 9.77 -10.80 9.08
C LEU A 330 10.04 -11.40 10.47
N TYR A 331 10.58 -10.57 11.37
CA TYR A 331 10.57 -10.82 12.80
C TYR A 331 10.04 -9.59 13.53
N TYR A 332 9.04 -9.79 14.38
CA TYR A 332 8.35 -8.73 15.12
C TYR A 332 8.24 -9.10 16.59
N ILE A 333 8.71 -8.21 17.46
CA ILE A 333 8.58 -8.30 18.91
C ILE A 333 7.60 -7.20 19.34
N PRO A 334 6.37 -7.55 19.74
CA PRO A 334 5.39 -6.56 20.22
C PRO A 334 5.73 -6.03 21.62
N ASP A 335 6.34 -6.86 22.47
CA ASP A 335 6.79 -6.53 23.81
C ASP A 335 8.03 -7.37 24.16
N ILE A 336 9.16 -6.70 24.42
CA ILE A 336 10.40 -7.39 24.75
C ILE A 336 10.31 -8.24 26.01
N GLU A 337 9.42 -7.93 26.94
CA GLU A 337 9.25 -8.70 28.18
C GLU A 337 8.72 -10.11 27.93
N GLU A 338 8.11 -10.38 26.76
CA GLU A 338 7.71 -11.72 26.34
C GLU A 338 8.88 -12.58 25.87
N GLU A 339 10.03 -11.97 25.58
CA GLU A 339 11.23 -12.61 25.04
C GLU A 339 12.27 -12.98 26.13
N GLN A 340 11.89 -12.96 27.41
CA GLN A 340 12.79 -13.32 28.50
C GLN A 340 13.36 -14.74 28.32
N GLY A 341 14.70 -14.85 28.48
CA GLY A 341 15.42 -16.11 28.29
C GLY A 341 15.95 -16.35 26.88
N GLN A 342 15.65 -15.48 25.92
CA GLN A 342 16.26 -15.52 24.59
C GLN A 342 17.69 -14.93 24.63
N PRO A 343 18.62 -15.42 23.81
CA PRO A 343 20.03 -14.98 23.83
C PRO A 343 20.22 -13.46 23.60
N TYR A 344 19.33 -12.83 22.85
CA TYR A 344 19.35 -11.39 22.50
C TYR A 344 18.62 -10.49 23.52
N TYR A 345 17.85 -11.07 24.48
CA TYR A 345 16.99 -10.30 25.38
C TYR A 345 17.75 -9.21 26.16
N GLU A 346 18.83 -9.57 26.83
CA GLU A 346 19.61 -8.63 27.62
C GLU A 346 20.23 -7.52 26.75
N THR A 347 20.68 -7.87 25.54
CA THR A 347 21.23 -6.89 24.60
C THR A 347 20.18 -5.88 24.15
N LEU A 348 18.98 -6.32 23.80
CA LEU A 348 17.90 -5.42 23.40
C LEU A 348 17.39 -4.57 24.57
N LYS A 349 17.32 -5.13 25.77
CA LYS A 349 16.93 -4.42 26.98
C LYS A 349 17.91 -3.32 27.38
N MET A 350 19.23 -3.57 27.26
CA MET A 350 20.27 -2.56 27.50
C MET A 350 20.19 -1.37 26.54
N GLN A 351 19.59 -1.57 25.37
CA GLN A 351 19.38 -0.54 24.35
C GLN A 351 18.04 0.19 24.47
N ASP A 352 17.30 -0.02 25.56
CA ASP A 352 15.96 0.52 25.81
C ASP A 352 14.92 0.12 24.72
N ILE A 353 15.10 -1.08 24.11
CA ILE A 353 14.17 -1.60 23.13
C ILE A 353 13.02 -2.29 23.85
N THR A 354 11.81 -1.81 23.61
CA THR A 354 10.56 -2.39 24.10
C THR A 354 9.79 -3.13 23.00
N ARG A 355 9.95 -2.69 21.77
CA ARG A 355 9.31 -3.25 20.57
C ARG A 355 10.29 -3.23 19.40
N LEU A 356 10.18 -4.22 18.51
CA LEU A 356 11.09 -4.35 17.39
C LEU A 356 10.35 -4.87 16.16
N LEU A 357 10.62 -4.28 15.00
CA LEU A 357 10.14 -4.76 13.72
C LEU A 357 11.31 -4.89 12.75
N THR A 358 11.53 -6.09 12.20
CA THR A 358 12.62 -6.36 11.25
C THR A 358 12.17 -7.16 10.06
N VAL A 359 12.79 -6.90 8.90
CA VAL A 359 12.60 -7.67 7.66
C VAL A 359 13.94 -8.11 7.08
N PRO A 360 14.05 -9.32 6.51
CA PRO A 360 15.30 -9.81 5.93
C PRO A 360 15.65 -9.06 4.65
N LEU A 361 16.91 -8.89 4.36
CA LEU A 361 17.46 -8.48 3.07
C LEU A 361 17.85 -9.74 2.29
N ASN A 362 17.05 -10.09 1.29
CA ASN A 362 17.18 -11.32 0.52
C ASN A 362 17.89 -11.07 -0.80
N SER A 363 18.85 -11.94 -1.11
CA SER A 363 19.59 -11.91 -2.34
C SER A 363 19.85 -13.33 -2.85
N ASP A 364 19.38 -13.64 -4.06
CA ASP A 364 19.56 -14.95 -4.72
C ASP A 364 19.15 -16.14 -3.82
N GLY A 365 18.07 -15.97 -3.04
CA GLY A 365 17.56 -16.97 -2.11
C GLY A 365 18.31 -17.07 -0.77
N LYS A 366 19.27 -16.19 -0.52
CA LYS A 366 20.02 -16.11 0.74
C LYS A 366 19.68 -14.83 1.48
N ILE A 367 19.67 -14.88 2.81
CA ILE A 367 19.53 -13.72 3.66
C ILE A 367 20.94 -13.13 3.86
N ILE A 368 21.16 -11.93 3.33
CA ILE A 368 22.44 -11.21 3.42
C ILE A 368 22.48 -10.20 4.57
N GLY A 369 21.37 -10.01 5.26
CA GLY A 369 21.21 -9.04 6.35
C GLY A 369 19.75 -8.83 6.67
N PHE A 370 19.46 -7.78 7.42
CA PHE A 370 18.09 -7.36 7.73
C PHE A 370 18.02 -5.84 7.97
N LEU A 371 16.82 -5.29 7.72
CA LEU A 371 16.44 -3.91 8.00
C LEU A 371 15.53 -3.91 9.22
N GLY A 372 15.82 -3.08 10.21
CA GLY A 372 15.07 -3.00 11.46
C GLY A 372 14.62 -1.60 11.84
N VAL A 373 13.58 -1.55 12.67
CA VAL A 373 13.10 -0.34 13.36
C VAL A 373 12.84 -0.68 14.82
N ASP A 374 13.48 0.07 15.72
CA ASP A 374 13.30 -0.05 17.17
C ASP A 374 12.22 0.90 17.65
N ASN A 375 11.43 0.44 18.60
CA ASN A 375 10.36 1.17 19.29
C ASN A 375 9.42 1.91 18.33
N PRO A 376 8.91 1.25 17.23
CA PRO A 376 7.94 1.89 16.36
C PRO A 376 6.66 2.22 17.13
N ARG A 377 6.20 3.49 17.07
CA ARG A 377 4.98 3.97 17.72
C ARG A 377 3.80 4.01 16.76
N LEU A 378 4.08 4.21 15.47
CA LEU A 378 3.10 4.23 14.38
C LEU A 378 3.33 3.03 13.45
N HIS A 379 2.27 2.54 12.80
CA HIS A 379 2.30 1.52 11.75
C HIS A 379 3.00 0.19 12.12
N TYR A 380 3.22 -0.08 13.41
CA TYR A 380 4.01 -1.23 13.88
C TYR A 380 3.39 -2.61 13.55
N GLU A 381 2.10 -2.67 13.22
CA GLU A 381 1.43 -3.89 12.76
C GLU A 381 1.53 -4.09 11.23
N ASP A 382 1.95 -3.04 10.48
CA ASP A 382 2.06 -3.08 9.02
C ASP A 382 3.53 -3.03 8.57
N HIS A 383 4.02 -4.17 8.13
CA HIS A 383 5.37 -4.35 7.60
C HIS A 383 5.49 -4.09 6.08
N THR A 384 4.40 -3.68 5.42
CA THR A 384 4.33 -3.55 3.95
C THR A 384 5.40 -2.60 3.40
N LEU A 385 5.65 -1.48 4.07
CA LEU A 385 6.69 -0.53 3.67
C LEU A 385 8.08 -1.17 3.72
N LEU A 386 8.45 -1.78 4.85
CA LEU A 386 9.77 -2.40 5.01
C LEU A 386 9.97 -3.56 4.02
N SER A 387 8.96 -4.41 3.84
CA SER A 387 8.99 -5.52 2.89
C SER A 387 9.08 -5.06 1.43
N SER A 388 8.57 -3.88 1.11
CA SER A 388 8.69 -3.30 -0.22
C SER A 388 10.07 -2.68 -0.46
N ILE A 389 10.62 -2.00 0.54
CA ILE A 389 11.92 -1.33 0.46
C ILE A 389 13.07 -2.35 0.43
N GLN A 390 12.96 -3.49 1.12
CA GLN A 390 14.02 -4.50 1.21
C GLN A 390 14.61 -4.86 -0.16
N TYR A 391 13.77 -4.94 -1.20
CA TYR A 391 14.22 -5.29 -2.54
C TYR A 391 15.16 -4.23 -3.13
N PHE A 392 14.76 -2.96 -3.08
CA PHE A 392 15.55 -1.84 -3.61
C PHE A 392 16.82 -1.62 -2.80
N LEU A 393 16.73 -1.76 -1.48
CA LEU A 393 17.88 -1.64 -0.58
C LEU A 393 18.90 -2.76 -0.84
N THR A 394 18.44 -4.00 -0.99
CA THR A 394 19.32 -5.15 -1.32
C THR A 394 20.06 -4.92 -2.63
N ASP A 395 19.37 -4.42 -3.66
CA ASP A 395 20.01 -4.15 -4.96
C ASP A 395 21.02 -3.01 -4.88
N SER A 396 20.73 -1.95 -4.10
CA SER A 396 21.65 -0.84 -3.85
C SER A 396 22.92 -1.31 -3.13
N LEU A 397 22.79 -2.10 -2.05
CA LEU A 397 23.93 -2.66 -1.32
C LEU A 397 24.81 -3.53 -2.21
N LYS A 398 24.21 -4.39 -3.05
CA LYS A 398 24.93 -5.19 -4.04
C LYS A 398 25.61 -4.36 -5.12
N ALA A 399 24.98 -3.29 -5.57
CA ALA A 399 25.59 -2.39 -6.55
C ALA A 399 26.86 -1.76 -5.98
N LYS A 400 26.83 -1.33 -4.71
CA LYS A 400 27.99 -0.82 -3.98
C LYS A 400 29.11 -1.85 -3.88
N GLU A 401 28.80 -3.09 -3.47
CA GLU A 401 29.79 -4.16 -3.41
C GLU A 401 30.41 -4.46 -4.77
N ARG A 402 29.58 -4.55 -5.83
CA ARG A 402 30.05 -4.75 -7.21
C ARG A 402 30.97 -3.63 -7.68
N LYS A 403 30.61 -2.38 -7.38
CA LYS A 403 31.42 -1.20 -7.72
C LYS A 403 32.77 -1.22 -7.01
N ALA A 404 32.77 -1.51 -5.70
CA ALA A 404 34.01 -1.66 -4.93
C ALA A 404 34.90 -2.81 -5.47
N CYS A 405 34.30 -3.95 -5.81
CA CYS A 405 35.00 -5.08 -6.41
C CYS A 405 35.60 -4.73 -7.78
N LEU A 406 34.81 -4.08 -8.65
CA LEU A 406 35.28 -3.63 -9.96
C LEU A 406 36.42 -2.60 -9.84
N GLN A 407 36.34 -1.66 -8.89
CA GLN A 407 37.42 -0.73 -8.60
C GLN A 407 38.67 -1.44 -8.13
N TYR A 408 38.51 -2.41 -7.21
CA TYR A 408 39.63 -3.24 -6.75
C TYR A 408 40.29 -3.99 -7.91
N MET A 409 39.51 -4.70 -8.74
CA MET A 409 40.02 -5.42 -9.92
C MET A 409 40.63 -4.46 -10.97
N SER A 410 40.11 -3.27 -11.10
CA SER A 410 40.63 -2.27 -12.06
C SER A 410 41.99 -1.71 -11.66
N TYR A 411 42.32 -1.69 -10.35
CA TYR A 411 43.51 -1.01 -9.83
C TYR A 411 44.52 -1.94 -9.16
N ARG A 412 44.24 -3.22 -8.97
CA ARG A 412 45.15 -4.20 -8.39
C ARG A 412 45.67 -5.21 -9.44
N ASP A 413 46.89 -5.63 -9.30
CA ASP A 413 47.48 -6.73 -10.11
C ASP A 413 47.04 -8.08 -9.53
N MET A 414 46.45 -8.92 -10.36
CA MET A 414 45.84 -10.20 -9.92
C MET A 414 46.85 -11.22 -9.38
N LEU A 415 48.13 -11.13 -9.80
CA LEU A 415 49.17 -12.04 -9.34
C LEU A 415 49.78 -11.61 -8.01
N THR A 416 49.97 -10.28 -7.83
CA THR A 416 50.78 -9.74 -6.76
C THR A 416 49.97 -8.99 -5.70
N THR A 417 48.71 -8.61 -5.99
CA THR A 417 47.83 -7.73 -5.21
C THR A 417 48.37 -6.31 -5.00
N LEU A 418 49.52 -5.94 -5.57
CA LEU A 418 50.00 -4.59 -5.68
C LEU A 418 49.06 -3.73 -6.55
N TYR A 419 49.23 -2.43 -6.53
CA TYR A 419 48.59 -1.61 -7.56
C TYR A 419 49.10 -1.95 -8.95
N ASN A 420 48.18 -1.99 -9.91
CA ASN A 420 48.52 -2.31 -11.30
C ASN A 420 48.92 -1.05 -12.10
N ARG A 421 49.26 -1.25 -13.36
CA ARG A 421 49.63 -0.17 -14.28
C ARG A 421 48.55 0.90 -14.44
N ASN A 422 47.27 0.53 -14.40
CA ASN A 422 46.18 1.53 -14.53
C ASN A 422 46.18 2.51 -13.35
N ARG A 423 46.34 2.01 -12.12
CA ARG A 423 46.46 2.86 -10.93
C ARG A 423 47.71 3.73 -10.96
N TYR A 424 48.83 3.19 -11.43
CA TYR A 424 50.07 3.93 -11.65
C TYR A 424 49.84 5.12 -12.61
N ILE A 425 49.22 4.89 -13.79
CA ILE A 425 48.88 5.95 -14.75
C ILE A 425 47.99 7.02 -14.13
N GLN A 426 46.95 6.60 -13.41
CA GLN A 426 46.03 7.52 -12.73
C GLN A 426 46.73 8.42 -11.71
N VAL A 427 47.70 7.87 -10.97
CA VAL A 427 48.51 8.67 -10.04
C VAL A 427 49.36 9.70 -10.77
N LEU A 428 49.94 9.35 -11.93
CA LEU A 428 50.70 10.31 -12.76
C LEU A 428 49.82 11.44 -13.28
N GLU A 429 48.63 11.12 -13.81
CA GLU A 429 47.69 12.11 -14.34
C GLU A 429 47.13 13.02 -13.23
N GLY A 430 46.83 12.46 -12.06
CA GLY A 430 46.32 13.22 -10.94
C GLY A 430 47.34 14.19 -10.30
N MET A 431 48.62 13.94 -10.52
CA MET A 431 49.71 14.75 -9.94
C MET A 431 50.06 16.00 -10.78
N GLN A 432 49.69 16.02 -12.07
CA GLN A 432 49.89 17.22 -12.92
C GLN A 432 49.17 18.47 -12.43
N ALA A 433 48.20 18.30 -11.48
CA ALA A 433 47.36 19.37 -10.92
C ALA A 433 47.76 19.81 -9.49
N LYS A 434 48.72 19.16 -8.82
CA LYS A 434 49.03 19.46 -7.40
C LYS A 434 50.54 19.67 -7.17
N THR A 435 50.92 20.74 -6.51
CA THR A 435 52.27 20.97 -6.02
C THR A 435 52.54 19.99 -4.90
N VAL A 436 53.42 18.99 -5.13
CA VAL A 436 53.83 18.04 -4.13
C VAL A 436 55.13 18.48 -3.51
N ILE A 437 55.18 18.46 -2.18
CA ILE A 437 56.29 19.05 -1.42
C ILE A 437 57.46 18.05 -1.30
N LYS A 438 57.22 16.80 -0.91
CA LYS A 438 58.26 15.79 -0.76
C LYS A 438 57.87 14.52 -1.52
N THR A 439 58.70 14.05 -2.44
CA THR A 439 58.41 12.88 -3.25
C THR A 439 59.59 11.94 -3.33
N GLY A 440 59.38 10.68 -3.00
CA GLY A 440 60.33 9.59 -3.20
C GLY A 440 59.80 8.61 -4.25
N VAL A 441 60.61 8.28 -5.24
CA VAL A 441 60.31 7.24 -6.24
C VAL A 441 61.43 6.18 -6.30
N ALA A 442 61.06 4.91 -6.46
CA ALA A 442 62.00 3.87 -6.72
C ALA A 442 61.49 2.98 -7.82
N TYR A 443 62.36 2.66 -8.78
CA TYR A 443 62.12 1.70 -9.83
C TYR A 443 62.85 0.41 -9.52
N ILE A 444 62.19 -0.76 -9.59
CA ILE A 444 62.75 -2.05 -9.15
C ILE A 444 62.43 -3.07 -10.22
N ASP A 445 63.46 -3.85 -10.61
CA ASP A 445 63.33 -4.90 -11.66
C ASP A 445 63.96 -6.20 -11.14
N ILE A 446 63.30 -7.34 -11.42
CA ILE A 446 63.81 -8.67 -10.99
C ILE A 446 64.84 -9.14 -11.98
N ASN A 447 66.06 -9.34 -11.52
CA ASN A 447 67.16 -9.84 -12.33
C ASN A 447 66.98 -11.34 -12.66
N GLY A 448 67.10 -11.67 -13.97
CA GLY A 448 67.13 -13.05 -14.43
C GLY A 448 65.80 -13.79 -14.41
N LEU A 449 64.65 -13.08 -14.34
CA LEU A 449 63.32 -13.70 -14.33
C LEU A 449 63.12 -14.61 -15.58
N LYS A 450 63.56 -14.17 -16.77
CA LYS A 450 63.44 -14.94 -17.99
C LYS A 450 64.20 -16.28 -17.89
N ARG A 451 65.41 -16.27 -17.34
CA ARG A 451 66.20 -17.47 -17.13
C ARG A 451 65.54 -18.47 -16.17
N VAL A 452 64.86 -17.94 -15.12
CA VAL A 452 64.11 -18.78 -14.18
C VAL A 452 62.88 -19.39 -14.87
N ASN A 453 62.19 -18.63 -15.69
CA ASN A 453 61.07 -19.13 -16.51
C ASN A 453 61.50 -20.22 -17.49
N ASP A 454 62.61 -20.00 -18.19
CA ASP A 454 63.14 -20.93 -19.18
C ASP A 454 63.65 -22.26 -18.56
N LEU A 455 64.23 -22.19 -17.35
CA LEU A 455 64.77 -23.37 -16.65
C LEU A 455 63.76 -24.11 -15.78
N TYR A 456 62.84 -23.41 -15.14
CA TYR A 456 61.98 -23.96 -14.10
C TYR A 456 60.49 -23.75 -14.35
N GLY A 457 60.12 -23.15 -15.50
CA GLY A 457 58.75 -22.87 -15.88
C GLY A 457 58.18 -21.60 -15.28
N HIS A 458 57.07 -21.13 -15.85
CA HIS A 458 56.39 -19.87 -15.47
C HIS A 458 55.95 -19.82 -14.02
N GLU A 459 55.54 -20.93 -13.42
CA GLU A 459 55.20 -20.99 -12.01
C GLU A 459 56.36 -20.60 -11.07
N ALA A 460 57.61 -20.92 -11.48
CA ALA A 460 58.80 -20.54 -10.69
C ALA A 460 59.04 -19.03 -10.79
N GLY A 461 58.86 -18.44 -11.98
CA GLY A 461 58.90 -16.99 -12.17
C GLY A 461 57.79 -16.25 -11.41
N ASP A 462 56.57 -16.76 -11.45
CA ASP A 462 55.45 -16.19 -10.70
C ASP A 462 55.72 -16.18 -9.19
N ARG A 463 56.36 -17.23 -8.65
CA ARG A 463 56.82 -17.27 -7.26
C ARG A 463 57.84 -16.17 -6.92
N LEU A 464 58.76 -15.85 -7.85
CA LEU A 464 59.72 -14.74 -7.64
C LEU A 464 58.95 -13.39 -7.60
N ILE A 465 58.04 -13.17 -8.56
CA ILE A 465 57.22 -11.96 -8.65
C ILE A 465 56.38 -11.79 -7.37
N ILE A 466 55.68 -12.84 -6.94
CA ILE A 466 54.85 -12.81 -5.71
C ILE A 466 55.71 -12.52 -4.46
N ASN A 467 56.88 -13.16 -4.35
CA ASN A 467 57.72 -12.97 -3.18
C ASN A 467 58.36 -11.57 -3.12
N THR A 468 58.71 -10.99 -4.29
CA THR A 468 59.12 -9.59 -4.41
C THR A 468 58.01 -8.63 -3.98
N ALA A 469 56.80 -8.82 -4.51
CA ALA A 469 55.64 -8.05 -4.16
C ALA A 469 55.28 -8.12 -2.65
N ARG A 470 55.36 -9.32 -2.04
CA ARG A 470 55.12 -9.47 -0.58
C ARG A 470 56.08 -8.69 0.26
N SER A 471 57.38 -8.54 -0.15
CA SER A 471 58.35 -7.71 0.54
C SER A 471 57.96 -6.22 0.48
N MET A 472 57.40 -5.75 -0.65
CA MET A 472 56.94 -4.39 -0.81
C MET A 472 55.63 -4.13 -0.01
N LEU A 473 54.67 -5.07 -0.09
CA LEU A 473 53.40 -4.96 0.67
C LEU A 473 53.60 -4.88 2.19
N ALA A 474 54.59 -5.61 2.73
CA ALA A 474 54.85 -5.62 4.16
C ALA A 474 55.35 -4.25 4.67
N ILE A 475 55.99 -3.43 3.82
CA ILE A 475 56.64 -2.18 4.21
C ILE A 475 55.91 -0.94 3.69
N LEU A 476 55.42 -0.99 2.42
CA LEU A 476 54.78 0.10 1.70
C LEU A 476 53.52 -0.39 0.92
N PRO A 477 52.45 -0.87 1.59
CA PRO A 477 51.35 -1.53 0.95
C PRO A 477 50.53 -0.65 -0.02
N GLU A 478 50.47 0.66 0.27
CA GLU A 478 49.68 1.62 -0.53
C GLU A 478 50.54 2.47 -1.49
N ASN A 479 51.81 2.13 -1.64
CA ASN A 479 52.77 2.92 -2.42
C ASN A 479 53.49 2.11 -3.47
N ALA A 480 53.14 0.81 -3.65
CA ALA A 480 53.83 -0.13 -4.51
C ALA A 480 52.96 -0.49 -5.72
N TYR A 481 53.55 -0.44 -6.90
CA TYR A 481 52.91 -0.65 -8.18
C TYR A 481 53.66 -1.72 -8.97
N ARG A 482 52.94 -2.61 -9.66
CA ARG A 482 53.50 -3.48 -10.71
C ARG A 482 53.17 -2.88 -12.07
N VAL A 483 54.17 -2.39 -12.79
CA VAL A 483 54.00 -1.66 -14.06
C VAL A 483 54.31 -2.51 -15.28
N GLY A 484 55.08 -3.58 -15.12
CA GLY A 484 55.48 -4.54 -16.17
C GLY A 484 55.53 -5.98 -15.63
N GLY A 485 56.06 -6.90 -16.41
CA GLY A 485 56.20 -8.31 -16.03
C GLY A 485 57.03 -8.51 -14.76
N ASP A 486 58.24 -7.96 -14.74
CA ASP A 486 59.26 -7.98 -13.67
C ASP A 486 59.53 -6.63 -13.08
N GLU A 487 58.80 -5.58 -13.49
CA GLU A 487 59.02 -4.19 -13.14
C GLU A 487 58.05 -3.72 -12.07
N PHE A 488 58.56 -3.08 -11.02
CA PHE A 488 57.83 -2.52 -9.91
C PHE A 488 58.25 -1.07 -9.68
N VAL A 489 57.29 -0.27 -9.23
CA VAL A 489 57.53 1.13 -8.87
C VAL A 489 57.02 1.39 -7.46
N LEU A 490 57.80 2.15 -6.68
CA LEU A 490 57.35 2.73 -5.42
C LEU A 490 57.19 4.23 -5.62
N ILE A 491 56.07 4.80 -5.19
CA ILE A 491 55.81 6.23 -5.20
C ILE A 491 55.31 6.64 -3.81
N CYS A 492 56.09 7.42 -3.11
CA CYS A 492 55.75 7.93 -1.77
C CYS A 492 55.70 9.44 -1.77
N PHE A 493 54.60 9.98 -1.30
CA PHE A 493 54.40 11.42 -1.11
C PHE A 493 54.55 11.77 0.36
N ASP A 494 54.99 13.00 0.62
CA ASP A 494 55.10 13.60 1.93
C ASP A 494 55.91 12.75 2.93
N MET A 495 56.97 12.11 2.41
CA MET A 495 57.90 11.28 3.19
C MET A 495 59.31 11.83 3.16
N ASP A 496 59.97 11.95 4.32
CA ASP A 496 61.34 12.39 4.41
C ASP A 496 62.31 11.45 3.71
N GLU A 497 63.37 12.03 3.10
CA GLU A 497 64.36 11.27 2.32
C GLU A 497 64.96 10.10 3.11
N LYS A 498 65.39 10.35 4.37
CA LYS A 498 65.99 9.30 5.20
C LYS A 498 65.06 8.14 5.45
N ILE A 499 63.77 8.43 5.69
CA ILE A 499 62.73 7.42 5.92
C ILE A 499 62.46 6.65 4.65
N PHE A 500 62.29 7.35 3.53
CA PHE A 500 62.04 6.70 2.23
C PHE A 500 63.17 5.78 1.83
N ARG A 501 64.43 6.27 1.89
CA ARG A 501 65.60 5.45 1.54
C ARG A 501 65.80 4.27 2.49
N SER A 502 65.47 4.42 3.79
CA SER A 502 65.49 3.29 4.72
C SER A 502 64.47 2.23 4.33
N LYS A 503 63.21 2.63 4.06
CA LYS A 503 62.15 1.71 3.66
C LYS A 503 62.48 0.96 2.35
N VAL A 504 63.02 1.66 1.34
CA VAL A 504 63.48 1.01 0.11
C VAL A 504 64.60 0.00 0.40
N ARG A 505 65.56 0.33 1.28
CA ARG A 505 66.62 -0.62 1.68
C ARG A 505 66.04 -1.84 2.38
N ASP A 506 65.14 -1.63 3.34
CA ASP A 506 64.48 -2.72 4.08
C ASP A 506 63.73 -3.68 3.12
N ILE A 507 63.09 -3.10 2.08
CA ILE A 507 62.44 -3.89 0.98
C ILE A 507 63.50 -4.72 0.23
N CYS A 508 64.61 -4.12 -0.20
CA CYS A 508 65.68 -4.79 -0.91
C CYS A 508 66.33 -5.91 -0.07
N ASP A 509 66.55 -5.65 1.22
CA ASP A 509 67.09 -6.63 2.15
C ASP A 509 66.12 -7.80 2.36
N SER A 510 64.82 -7.53 2.47
CA SER A 510 63.76 -8.55 2.53
C SER A 510 63.70 -9.40 1.26
N ILE A 511 63.88 -8.81 0.07
CA ILE A 511 63.92 -9.51 -1.22
C ILE A 511 65.18 -10.39 -1.31
N THR A 512 66.32 -9.82 -0.91
CA THR A 512 67.62 -10.54 -0.91
C THR A 512 67.63 -11.72 0.05
N ALA A 513 67.02 -11.57 1.23
CA ALA A 513 66.84 -12.68 2.18
C ALA A 513 66.06 -13.84 1.60
N LYS A 514 65.22 -13.61 0.64
CA LYS A 514 64.48 -14.65 -0.14
C LYS A 514 65.29 -15.20 -1.33
N ARG A 515 66.55 -14.83 -1.45
CA ARG A 515 67.47 -15.21 -2.56
C ARG A 515 67.00 -14.71 -3.93
N ILE A 516 66.31 -13.56 -3.96
CA ILE A 516 65.89 -12.90 -5.18
C ILE A 516 66.85 -11.73 -5.43
N SER A 517 67.34 -11.57 -6.64
CA SER A 517 68.15 -10.44 -7.04
C SER A 517 67.31 -9.41 -7.75
N VAL A 518 67.44 -8.17 -7.37
CA VAL A 518 66.77 -7.03 -8.02
C VAL A 518 67.74 -5.93 -8.34
N SER A 519 67.46 -5.16 -9.38
CA SER A 519 68.13 -3.88 -9.69
C SER A 519 67.20 -2.71 -9.30
N VAL A 520 67.77 -1.68 -8.65
CA VAL A 520 66.98 -0.63 -8.04
C VAL A 520 67.53 0.75 -8.35
N GLY A 521 66.70 1.62 -8.82
CA GLY A 521 66.99 3.07 -8.97
C GLY A 521 66.14 3.88 -8.01
N VAL A 522 66.75 4.79 -7.21
CA VAL A 522 66.06 5.58 -6.19
C VAL A 522 66.30 7.05 -6.38
N VAL A 523 65.23 7.83 -6.47
CA VAL A 523 65.26 9.29 -6.58
C VAL A 523 64.36 9.86 -5.49
N TRP A 524 64.81 10.95 -4.86
CA TRP A 524 64.01 11.72 -3.90
C TRP A 524 64.23 13.21 -4.12
N GLU A 525 63.13 13.98 -4.03
CA GLU A 525 63.14 15.43 -4.16
C GLU A 525 62.28 16.07 -3.08
N GLU A 526 62.74 17.18 -2.53
CA GLU A 526 62.03 17.91 -1.46
C GLU A 526 60.81 18.69 -2.01
N SER A 527 60.89 19.12 -3.26
CA SER A 527 59.80 19.79 -3.98
C SER A 527 59.80 19.29 -5.42
N SER A 528 58.86 18.45 -5.80
CA SER A 528 58.74 17.93 -7.14
C SER A 528 57.46 18.44 -7.80
N SER A 529 57.62 19.12 -8.94
CA SER A 529 56.53 19.46 -9.84
C SER A 529 56.43 18.48 -11.02
N GLU A 530 57.40 17.57 -11.21
CA GLU A 530 57.55 16.70 -12.37
C GLU A 530 57.83 15.23 -11.99
N LEU A 531 56.80 14.54 -11.50
CA LEU A 531 56.89 13.11 -11.12
C LEU A 531 57.41 12.22 -12.25
N GLU A 532 57.03 12.49 -13.50
CA GLU A 532 57.51 11.74 -14.67
C GLU A 532 59.01 11.86 -14.87
N THR A 533 59.60 13.03 -14.60
CA THR A 533 61.06 13.28 -14.71
C THR A 533 61.80 12.50 -13.61
N MET A 534 61.27 12.44 -12.38
CA MET A 534 61.83 11.65 -11.31
C MET A 534 61.79 10.16 -11.62
N LEU A 535 60.68 9.68 -12.17
CA LEU A 535 60.52 8.26 -12.57
C LEU A 535 61.49 7.88 -13.66
N ARG A 536 61.67 8.70 -14.70
CA ARG A 536 62.72 8.43 -15.73
C ARG A 536 64.12 8.36 -15.13
N ARG A 537 64.47 9.26 -14.23
CA ARG A 537 65.79 9.22 -13.56
C ARG A 537 65.93 7.97 -12.66
N ALA A 538 64.86 7.54 -12.01
CA ALA A 538 64.89 6.29 -11.23
C ALA A 538 65.03 5.06 -12.16
N ASP A 539 64.36 5.04 -13.28
CA ASP A 539 64.49 3.98 -14.30
C ASP A 539 65.89 3.94 -14.87
N ASP A 540 66.50 5.11 -15.26
CA ASP A 540 67.88 5.17 -15.72
C ASP A 540 68.89 4.61 -14.70
N LEU A 541 68.69 4.92 -13.42
CA LEU A 541 69.53 4.39 -12.32
C LEU A 541 69.38 2.89 -12.17
N MET A 542 68.15 2.38 -12.20
CA MET A 542 67.85 0.93 -12.14
C MET A 542 68.48 0.20 -13.36
N TYR A 543 68.34 0.74 -14.56
CA TYR A 543 68.92 0.18 -15.74
C TYR A 543 70.44 0.14 -15.70
N ALA A 544 71.10 1.17 -15.14
CA ALA A 544 72.55 1.18 -14.97
C ALA A 544 73.00 0.12 -13.96
N GLU A 545 72.24 -0.13 -12.90
CA GLU A 545 72.49 -1.24 -11.93
C GLU A 545 72.27 -2.61 -12.60
N LYS A 546 71.20 -2.78 -13.39
CA LYS A 546 70.85 -3.99 -14.13
C LYS A 546 71.97 -4.35 -15.11
N LYS A 547 72.57 -3.37 -15.79
CA LYS A 547 73.71 -3.58 -16.72
C LYS A 547 74.93 -4.12 -15.98
N LYS A 548 75.32 -3.55 -14.80
CA LYS A 548 76.43 -4.02 -13.97
C LYS A 548 76.18 -5.43 -13.46
N TYR A 549 74.93 -5.79 -13.16
CA TYR A 549 74.59 -7.15 -12.74
C TYR A 549 74.87 -8.17 -13.87
N TYR A 550 74.49 -7.87 -15.14
CA TYR A 550 74.70 -8.79 -16.26
C TYR A 550 76.18 -8.82 -16.71
N GLU A 551 76.94 -7.72 -16.61
CA GLU A 551 78.39 -7.71 -16.86
C GLU A 551 79.13 -8.64 -15.88
N LYS A 552 78.63 -8.79 -14.63
CA LYS A 552 79.26 -9.62 -13.61
C LYS A 552 78.81 -11.08 -13.67
N HIS A 553 77.60 -11.38 -14.10
CA HIS A 553 76.99 -12.70 -14.02
C HIS A 553 76.76 -13.35 -15.39
N GLY A 554 77.21 -12.71 -16.45
CA GLY A 554 77.05 -13.13 -17.84
C GLY A 554 75.69 -12.74 -18.41
N THR A 555 75.70 -12.27 -19.64
CA THR A 555 74.48 -12.08 -20.44
C THR A 555 73.80 -13.42 -20.68
N MET A 556 72.45 -13.43 -20.68
CA MET A 556 71.63 -14.58 -21.03
C MET A 556 72.04 -15.20 -22.33
#